data_d48765a419c3cf0802e5ed85d64845c0
#
_entry.id   d48765a419c3cf0802e5ed85d64845c0
#
_cell.length_a   1.000
_cell.length_b   1.000
_cell.length_c   1.000
_cell.angle_alpha   90.00
_cell.angle_beta   90.00
_cell.angle_gamma   90.00
#
_symmetry.space_group_name_H-M   'P 1'
#
loop_
_entity.id
_entity.type
_entity.pdbx_description
1 polymer ?
#
loop_
_entity_poly.entity_id
_entity_poly.type
_entity_poly.pdbx_seq_one_letter_code
_entity_poly.pdbx_strand_id
1 'polypeptide(L)'
;MINKFKYLLFLIVIVSINPSLLVANDVFEFNVTNIEIEENGNIFKGYNGGEAFTSDVFIKAKNFEYNKKLNLLVSDGDVKLQDKKKNIIIIADKISYSKDKEIITAYGN
;
A
#
# COMPACT_ATOMS: atom_id res chain seq x y z
N MET A 1 -43.40 15.19 16.95
CA MET A 1 -43.86 14.64 15.73
C MET A 1 -42.93 14.90 14.58
N ILE A 2 -42.91 16.10 14.16
CA ILE A 2 -42.04 16.48 13.07
C ILE A 2 -40.60 16.14 13.36
N ASN A 3 -40.25 16.17 14.60
CA ASN A 3 -38.87 15.87 15.00
C ASN A 3 -38.41 14.50 14.57
N LYS A 4 -39.35 13.60 14.55
CA LYS A 4 -38.99 12.23 14.21
C LYS A 4 -38.48 12.08 12.80
N PHE A 5 -39.01 12.86 11.91
CA PHE A 5 -38.60 12.82 10.54
C PHE A 5 -37.18 13.29 10.39
N LYS A 6 -36.83 14.26 11.17
CA LYS A 6 -35.47 14.79 11.13
C LYS A 6 -34.46 13.74 11.52
N TYR A 7 -34.81 12.97 12.52
CA TYR A 7 -33.90 11.93 12.97
C TYR A 7 -33.70 10.87 11.92
N LEU A 8 -34.76 10.52 11.25
CA LEU A 8 -34.67 9.50 10.24
C LEU A 8 -33.75 9.92 9.10
N LEU A 9 -33.91 11.14 8.65
CA LEU A 9 -33.07 11.64 7.60
C LEU A 9 -31.63 11.64 8.01
N PHE A 10 -31.40 12.02 9.21
CA PHE A 10 -30.06 12.08 9.73
C PHE A 10 -29.40 10.69 9.73
N LEU A 11 -30.13 9.70 10.12
CA LEU A 11 -29.61 8.35 10.15
C LEU A 11 -29.27 7.84 8.77
N ILE A 12 -30.09 8.15 7.82
CA ILE A 12 -29.85 7.71 6.46
C ILE A 12 -28.57 8.28 5.93
N VAL A 13 -28.31 9.52 6.21
CA VAL A 13 -27.09 10.16 5.74
C VAL A 13 -25.88 9.46 6.31
N ILE A 14 -25.91 9.14 7.56
CA ILE A 14 -24.79 8.46 8.20
C ILE A 14 -24.52 7.13 7.55
N VAL A 15 -25.54 6.38 7.33
CA VAL A 15 -25.38 5.06 6.74
C VAL A 15 -24.78 5.14 5.35
N SER A 16 -25.20 6.10 4.57
CA SER A 16 -24.73 6.20 3.21
C SER A 16 -23.26 6.55 3.13
N ILE A 17 -22.72 7.17 4.13
CA ILE A 17 -21.33 7.57 4.11
C ILE A 17 -20.41 6.40 4.41
N ASN A 18 -20.81 5.58 5.34
CA ASN A 18 -19.94 4.52 5.83
C ASN A 18 -19.39 3.57 4.77
N PRO A 19 -20.18 3.05 3.89
CA PRO A 19 -19.68 2.05 2.96
C PRO A 19 -18.57 2.56 2.08
N SER A 20 -18.62 3.79 1.70
CA SER A 20 -17.63 4.31 0.77
C SER A 20 -16.27 4.44 1.41
N LEU A 21 -16.19 4.53 2.71
CA LEU A 21 -14.92 4.69 3.37
C LEU A 21 -14.13 3.40 3.45
N LEU A 22 -14.81 2.30 3.38
CA LEU A 22 -14.16 1.03 3.61
C LEU A 22 -13.47 0.45 2.40
N VAL A 23 -13.79 0.95 1.24
CA VAL A 23 -13.36 0.29 0.01
C VAL A 23 -12.01 0.74 -0.46
N ALA A 24 -11.60 1.91 -0.11
CA ALA A 24 -10.53 2.56 -0.85
C ALA A 24 -9.13 2.31 -0.34
N ASN A 25 -8.94 1.59 0.72
CA ASN A 25 -7.65 1.68 1.38
C ASN A 25 -6.81 0.45 1.33
N ASP A 26 -6.13 0.30 0.23
CA ASP A 26 -5.12 -0.73 0.17
C ASP A 26 -3.78 -0.03 0.00
N VAL A 27 -3.23 0.47 1.10
CA VAL A 27 -1.95 1.16 1.09
C VAL A 27 -0.87 0.24 1.61
N PHE A 28 0.36 0.55 1.26
CA PHE A 28 1.49 -0.21 1.77
C PHE A 28 1.74 0.11 3.23
N GLU A 29 2.00 -0.94 3.99
CA GLU A 29 2.51 -0.82 5.33
C GLU A 29 3.94 -1.33 5.33
N PHE A 30 4.77 -0.76 6.20
CA PHE A 30 6.19 -1.07 6.21
C PHE A 30 6.65 -1.49 7.59
N ASN A 31 7.49 -2.51 7.61
CA ASN A 31 8.18 -2.93 8.81
C ASN A 31 9.66 -3.02 8.46
N VAL A 32 10.39 -1.94 8.71
CA VAL A 32 11.78 -1.81 8.29
C VAL A 32 12.64 -1.36 9.45
N THR A 33 13.94 -1.62 9.35
CA THR A 33 14.87 -1.32 10.42
C THR A 33 15.12 0.18 10.56
N ASN A 34 15.36 0.86 9.44
CA ASN A 34 15.61 2.30 9.44
C ASN A 34 14.70 2.98 8.45
N ILE A 35 14.20 4.15 8.83
CA ILE A 35 13.25 4.91 8.03
C ILE A 35 13.75 6.31 7.80
N GLU A 36 13.55 6.80 6.58
CA GLU A 36 13.86 8.16 6.20
C GLU A 36 12.69 8.71 5.40
N ILE A 37 12.23 9.90 5.75
CA ILE A 37 11.09 10.51 5.05
C ILE A 37 11.54 11.81 4.44
N GLU A 38 11.25 11.99 3.15
CA GLU A 38 11.68 13.15 2.38
C GLU A 38 10.51 13.80 1.66
N GLU A 39 10.75 15.00 1.15
CA GLU A 39 9.80 15.77 0.34
C GLU A 39 8.43 15.90 1.02
N ASN A 40 8.46 16.37 2.25
CA ASN A 40 7.25 16.62 3.04
C ASN A 40 6.36 15.40 3.18
N GLY A 41 6.98 14.23 3.30
CA GLY A 41 6.24 12.99 3.46
C GLY A 41 5.86 12.30 2.18
N ASN A 42 6.28 12.82 1.03
CA ASN A 42 5.98 12.20 -0.23
C ASN A 42 6.85 10.97 -0.52
N ILE A 43 8.08 10.99 -0.07
CA ILE A 43 9.02 9.90 -0.28
C ILE A 43 9.32 9.22 1.04
N PHE A 44 9.16 7.92 1.06
CA PHE A 44 9.48 7.07 2.19
C PHE A 44 10.61 6.14 1.78
N LYS A 45 11.67 6.09 2.57
CA LYS A 45 12.79 5.18 2.32
C LYS A 45 13.01 4.29 3.54
N GLY A 46 13.15 3.00 3.28
CA GLY A 46 13.44 2.03 4.31
C GLY A 46 14.77 1.34 4.02
N TYR A 47 15.55 1.11 5.05
CA TYR A 47 16.90 0.56 4.91
C TYR A 47 17.16 -0.56 5.90
N ASN A 48 18.17 -1.34 5.57
CA ASN A 48 18.71 -2.39 6.45
C ASN A 48 17.74 -3.51 6.71
N GLY A 49 16.95 -3.82 5.69
CA GLY A 49 16.08 -4.96 5.73
C GLY A 49 14.70 -4.68 6.27
N GLY A 50 13.75 -5.40 5.75
CA GLY A 50 12.39 -5.29 6.20
C GLY A 50 11.39 -5.80 5.21
N GLU A 51 10.16 -5.37 5.42
CA GLU A 51 9.01 -5.86 4.66
C GLU A 51 8.07 -4.73 4.33
N ALA A 52 7.45 -4.83 3.16
CA ALA A 52 6.36 -3.94 2.76
C ALA A 52 5.19 -4.83 2.38
N PHE A 53 3.98 -4.44 2.78
CA PHE A 53 2.84 -5.32 2.51
C PHE A 53 1.54 -4.55 2.42
N THR A 54 0.62 -5.15 1.67
CA THR A 54 -0.78 -4.77 1.64
C THR A 54 -1.57 -6.00 2.06
N SER A 55 -2.88 -6.00 1.88
CA SER A 55 -3.68 -7.15 2.22
C SER A 55 -3.32 -8.39 1.40
N ASP A 56 -2.90 -8.19 0.16
CA ASP A 56 -2.63 -9.30 -0.75
C ASP A 56 -1.17 -9.48 -1.11
N VAL A 57 -0.36 -8.45 -0.99
CA VAL A 57 1.01 -8.46 -1.46
C VAL A 57 1.98 -8.34 -0.29
N PHE A 58 3.03 -9.14 -0.32
CA PHE A 58 4.08 -9.13 0.68
C PHE A 58 5.42 -9.05 -0.02
N ILE A 59 6.26 -8.09 0.35
CA ILE A 59 7.57 -7.89 -0.26
C ILE A 59 8.63 -7.83 0.81
N LYS A 60 9.66 -8.65 0.67
CA LYS A 60 10.80 -8.63 1.56
C LYS A 60 12.01 -8.17 0.77
N ALA A 61 12.78 -7.24 1.31
CA ALA A 61 13.96 -6.69 0.64
C ALA A 61 14.88 -6.03 1.64
N LYS A 62 16.05 -5.62 1.16
CA LYS A 62 16.99 -4.87 1.99
C LYS A 62 16.64 -3.41 2.04
N ASN A 63 16.17 -2.85 0.94
CA ASN A 63 15.86 -1.44 0.84
C ASN A 63 14.54 -1.21 0.12
N PHE A 64 13.87 -0.14 0.49
CA PHE A 64 12.60 0.26 -0.12
C PHE A 64 12.59 1.76 -0.39
N GLU A 65 11.95 2.15 -1.46
CA GLU A 65 11.63 3.55 -1.71
C GLU A 65 10.19 3.63 -2.22
N TYR A 66 9.35 4.36 -1.50
CA TYR A 66 7.96 4.49 -1.88
C TYR A 66 7.64 5.95 -2.18
N ASN A 67 7.12 6.19 -3.37
CA ASN A 67 6.68 7.50 -3.80
C ASN A 67 5.17 7.55 -3.72
N LYS A 68 4.64 8.34 -2.79
CA LYS A 68 3.20 8.38 -2.56
C LYS A 68 2.43 8.99 -3.72
N LYS A 69 2.97 10.00 -4.35
CA LYS A 69 2.29 10.64 -5.46
C LYS A 69 2.13 9.71 -6.64
N LEU A 70 3.14 8.94 -6.92
CA LEU A 70 3.12 8.00 -8.04
C LEU A 70 2.56 6.65 -7.64
N ASN A 71 2.38 6.42 -6.37
CA ASN A 71 1.99 5.13 -5.81
C ASN A 71 2.90 4.03 -6.33
N LEU A 72 4.20 4.30 -6.28
CA LEU A 72 5.23 3.46 -6.84
C LEU A 72 6.18 3.01 -5.74
N LEU A 73 6.34 1.71 -5.59
CA LEU A 73 7.25 1.12 -4.63
C LEU A 73 8.40 0.45 -5.38
N VAL A 74 9.63 0.81 -5.02
CA VAL A 74 10.83 0.16 -5.54
C VAL A 74 11.50 -0.55 -4.39
N SER A 75 11.74 -1.85 -4.57
CA SER A 75 12.39 -2.70 -3.58
C SER A 75 13.70 -3.19 -4.16
N ASP A 76 14.74 -3.20 -3.35
CA ASP A 76 16.10 -3.48 -3.82
C ASP A 76 16.83 -4.35 -2.81
N GLY A 77 17.61 -5.30 -3.32
CA GLY A 77 18.43 -6.19 -2.51
C GLY A 77 17.73 -7.45 -2.08
N ASP A 78 17.98 -8.53 -2.79
CA ASP A 78 17.42 -9.87 -2.49
C ASP A 78 15.91 -9.79 -2.30
N VAL A 79 15.22 -9.32 -3.30
CA VAL A 79 13.79 -9.06 -3.19
C VAL A 79 12.99 -10.33 -3.42
N LYS A 80 12.01 -10.54 -2.54
CA LYS A 80 11.03 -11.59 -2.71
C LYS A 80 9.64 -10.97 -2.61
N LEU A 81 8.85 -11.14 -3.64
CA LEU A 81 7.48 -10.64 -3.67
C LEU A 81 6.51 -11.82 -3.74
N GLN A 82 5.50 -11.79 -2.91
CA GLN A 82 4.41 -12.76 -2.94
C GLN A 82 3.10 -12.01 -3.15
N ASP A 83 2.34 -12.43 -4.14
CA ASP A 83 1.00 -11.89 -4.39
C ASP A 83 0.02 -13.03 -4.18
N LYS A 84 -0.72 -12.99 -3.09
CA LYS A 84 -1.65 -14.06 -2.74
C LYS A 84 -2.82 -14.12 -3.67
N LYS A 85 -3.26 -12.98 -4.13
CA LYS A 85 -4.43 -12.92 -4.99
C LYS A 85 -4.15 -13.53 -6.35
N LYS A 86 -2.98 -13.26 -6.89
CA LYS A 86 -2.58 -13.81 -8.19
C LYS A 86 -1.83 -15.12 -8.06
N ASN A 87 -1.51 -15.50 -6.84
CA ASN A 87 -0.79 -16.74 -6.55
C ASN A 87 0.54 -16.81 -7.27
N ILE A 88 1.34 -15.75 -7.15
CA ILE A 88 2.66 -15.71 -7.76
C ILE A 88 3.71 -15.33 -6.72
N ILE A 89 4.93 -15.77 -6.98
CA ILE A 89 6.11 -15.44 -6.19
C ILE A 89 7.19 -15.00 -7.17
N ILE A 90 7.80 -13.84 -6.90
CA ILE A 90 8.87 -13.32 -7.73
C ILE A 90 10.09 -13.09 -6.87
N ILE A 91 11.24 -13.58 -7.32
CA ILE A 91 12.52 -13.36 -6.66
C ILE A 91 13.41 -12.62 -7.66
N ALA A 92 13.99 -11.51 -7.22
CA ALA A 92 14.79 -10.67 -8.11
C ALA A 92 15.74 -9.82 -7.29
N ASP A 93 16.68 -9.17 -7.98
CA ASP A 93 17.56 -8.22 -7.31
C ASP A 93 16.83 -6.93 -6.98
N LYS A 94 15.87 -6.57 -7.81
CA LYS A 94 15.12 -5.34 -7.66
C LYS A 94 13.72 -5.53 -8.24
N ILE A 95 12.73 -4.99 -7.58
CA ILE A 95 11.34 -5.05 -8.07
C ILE A 95 10.73 -3.66 -7.95
N SER A 96 10.07 -3.24 -9.03
CA SER A 96 9.29 -2.01 -9.06
C SER A 96 7.83 -2.40 -9.16
N TYR A 97 7.00 -1.85 -8.29
CA TYR A 97 5.57 -2.13 -8.26
C TYR A 97 4.79 -0.83 -8.35
N SER A 98 4.11 -0.66 -9.48
CA SER A 98 3.19 0.46 -9.66
C SER A 98 1.80 -0.02 -9.25
N LYS A 99 1.33 0.50 -8.12
CA LYS A 99 0.07 0.01 -7.58
C LYS A 99 -1.13 0.49 -8.39
N ASP A 100 -1.09 1.70 -8.87
CA ASP A 100 -2.20 2.24 -9.66
C ASP A 100 -2.38 1.52 -10.99
N LYS A 101 -1.28 1.13 -11.60
CA LYS A 101 -1.32 0.44 -12.89
C LYS A 101 -1.29 -1.07 -12.74
N GLU A 102 -1.04 -1.55 -11.53
CA GLU A 102 -0.89 -2.97 -11.23
C GLU A 102 0.18 -3.63 -12.09
N ILE A 103 1.29 -2.92 -12.25
CA ILE A 103 2.42 -3.42 -13.02
C ILE A 103 3.58 -3.72 -12.08
N ILE A 104 4.10 -4.94 -12.19
CA ILE A 104 5.27 -5.37 -11.45
C ILE A 104 6.39 -5.59 -12.46
N THR A 105 7.54 -4.96 -12.21
CA THR A 105 8.72 -5.13 -13.05
C THR A 105 9.86 -5.65 -12.19
N ALA A 106 10.43 -6.77 -12.59
CA ALA A 106 11.52 -7.40 -11.86
C ALA A 106 12.81 -7.30 -12.65
N TYR A 107 13.90 -7.03 -11.95
CA TYR A 107 15.21 -6.86 -12.55
C TYR A 107 16.20 -7.80 -11.91
N GLY A 108 16.97 -8.50 -12.74
CA GLY A 108 18.01 -9.36 -12.28
C GLY A 108 17.48 -10.59 -11.57
N ASN A 109 18.42 -11.27 -10.95
CA ASN A 109 18.04 -12.51 -10.36
C ASN A 109 18.94 -12.87 -9.22
#